data_f29e1c5e68482b842bc3c7ad12c92ab5
#
_entry.id   f29e1c5e68482b842bc3c7ad12c92ab5
#
_cell.length_a   1.000
_cell.length_b   1.000
_cell.length_c   1.000
_cell.angle_alpha   90.00
_cell.angle_beta   90.00
_cell.angle_gamma   90.00
#
_symmetry.space_group_name_H-M   'P 1'
#
loop_
_entity.id
_entity.type
_entity.pdbx_description
1 polymer ?
#
loop_
_entity_poly.entity_id
_entity_poly.type
_entity_poly.pdbx_seq_one_letter_code
_entity_poly.pdbx_strand_id
1 'polypeptide(L)'
;MVVTVEYTAQLKRAAGTARENFELDDSSSLVDLVTAITDRHGDELSRMLKTADGAPQTTIIPFVGDDQVRWNASDALRDGVTVTLLAPISGG
;
A
#
# COMPACT_ATOMS: atom_id res chain seq x y z
N MET A 1 3.34 10.69 -11.47
CA MET A 1 3.18 9.27 -11.90
C MET A 1 1.87 8.71 -11.38
N VAL A 2 1.31 7.79 -12.13
CA VAL A 2 0.10 7.09 -11.70
C VAL A 2 0.49 5.68 -11.25
N VAL A 3 0.08 5.32 -10.04
CA VAL A 3 0.36 4.01 -9.45
C VAL A 3 -0.98 3.35 -9.15
N THR A 4 -1.14 2.09 -9.57
CA THR A 4 -2.31 1.30 -9.25
C THR A 4 -2.02 0.49 -7.99
N VAL A 5 -2.93 0.53 -7.02
CA VAL A 5 -2.83 -0.27 -5.80
C VAL A 5 -3.86 -1.36 -5.85
N GLU A 6 -3.44 -2.60 -5.59
CA GLU A 6 -4.34 -3.73 -5.44
C GLU A 6 -4.37 -4.14 -3.97
N TYR A 7 -5.57 -4.25 -3.44
CA TYR A 7 -5.80 -4.66 -2.05
C TYR A 7 -6.22 -6.12 -2.01
N THR A 8 -5.80 -6.81 -0.97
CA THR A 8 -6.16 -8.22 -0.75
C THR A 8 -6.87 -8.40 0.57
N ALA A 9 -7.73 -9.40 0.64
CA ALA A 9 -8.36 -9.85 1.88
C ALA A 9 -8.98 -8.70 2.68
N GLN A 10 -8.56 -8.53 3.92
CA GLN A 10 -9.12 -7.53 4.83
C GLN A 10 -8.85 -6.10 4.35
N LEU A 11 -7.74 -5.86 3.66
CA LEU A 11 -7.45 -4.54 3.11
C LEU A 11 -8.47 -4.15 2.05
N LYS A 12 -8.87 -5.11 1.23
CA LYS A 12 -9.90 -4.90 0.21
C LYS A 12 -11.22 -4.50 0.85
N ARG A 13 -11.58 -5.14 1.96
CA ARG A 13 -12.81 -4.81 2.69
C ARG A 13 -12.75 -3.40 3.26
N ALA A 14 -11.63 -3.06 3.88
CA ALA A 14 -11.47 -1.75 4.50
C ALA A 14 -11.45 -0.63 3.45
N ALA A 15 -10.84 -0.88 2.31
CA ALA A 15 -10.77 0.09 1.23
C ALA A 15 -12.09 0.24 0.47
N GLY A 16 -12.92 -0.80 0.48
CA GLY A 16 -14.18 -0.81 -0.27
C GLY A 16 -13.98 -1.05 -1.76
N THR A 17 -12.78 -1.41 -2.18
CA THR A 17 -12.46 -1.66 -3.58
C THR A 17 -11.28 -2.62 -3.66
N ALA A 18 -11.20 -3.36 -4.78
CA ALA A 18 -10.09 -4.29 -5.01
C ALA A 18 -8.85 -3.57 -5.52
N ARG A 19 -9.02 -2.47 -6.23
CA ARG A 19 -7.91 -1.70 -6.78
C ARG A 19 -8.31 -0.26 -6.99
N GLU A 20 -7.32 0.63 -6.97
CA GLU A 20 -7.54 2.04 -7.28
C GLU A 20 -6.23 2.69 -7.69
N ASN A 21 -6.34 3.83 -8.35
CA ASN A 21 -5.20 4.57 -8.84
C ASN A 21 -4.89 5.74 -7.93
N PHE A 22 -3.60 6.04 -7.80
CA PHE A 22 -3.10 7.21 -7.07
C PHE A 22 -2.17 8.00 -7.97
N GLU A 23 -2.36 9.31 -8.01
CA GLU A 23 -1.40 10.21 -8.64
C GLU A 23 -0.40 10.65 -7.58
N LEU A 24 0.87 10.41 -7.83
CA LEU A 24 1.96 10.73 -6.92
C LEU A 24 3.05 11.49 -7.65
N ASP A 25 3.84 12.24 -6.89
CA ASP A 25 5.05 12.85 -7.44
C ASP A 25 6.02 11.77 -7.89
N ASP A 26 6.83 12.07 -8.90
CA ASP A 26 7.76 11.09 -9.46
C ASP A 26 8.81 10.61 -8.46
N SER A 27 9.05 11.37 -7.41
CA SER A 27 9.99 11.03 -6.35
C SER A 27 9.37 10.27 -5.18
N SER A 28 8.08 9.94 -5.25
CA SER A 28 7.38 9.31 -4.13
C SER A 28 7.88 7.90 -3.86
N SER A 29 7.91 7.55 -2.57
CA SER A 29 8.32 6.23 -2.09
C SER A 29 7.09 5.37 -1.79
N LEU A 30 7.33 4.10 -1.44
CA LEU A 30 6.27 3.22 -0.96
C LEU A 30 5.61 3.76 0.31
N VAL A 31 6.40 4.38 1.19
CA VAL A 31 5.85 5.00 2.41
C VAL A 31 4.93 6.16 2.05
N ASP A 32 5.31 6.96 1.05
CA ASP A 32 4.45 8.05 0.55
C ASP A 32 3.15 7.50 -0.03
N LEU A 33 3.21 6.37 -0.71
CA LEU A 33 2.01 5.71 -1.22
C LEU A 33 1.08 5.30 -0.09
N VAL A 34 1.62 4.71 0.98
CA VAL A 34 0.83 4.32 2.15
C VAL A 34 0.16 5.55 2.76
N THR A 35 0.87 6.66 2.86
CA THR A 35 0.30 7.91 3.35
C THR A 35 -0.86 8.37 2.47
N ALA A 36 -0.70 8.32 1.15
CA ALA A 36 -1.78 8.69 0.23
C ALA A 36 -2.99 7.78 0.39
N ILE A 37 -2.78 6.50 0.57
CA ILE A 37 -3.87 5.54 0.79
C ILE A 37 -4.63 5.88 2.08
N THR A 38 -3.91 6.10 3.17
CA THR A 38 -4.54 6.38 4.46
C THR A 38 -5.24 7.73 4.47
N ASP A 39 -4.71 8.71 3.78
CA ASP A 39 -5.36 10.02 3.64
C ASP A 39 -6.68 9.91 2.88
N ARG A 40 -6.74 9.03 1.89
CA ARG A 40 -7.98 8.85 1.10
C ARG A 40 -9.04 8.07 1.87
N HIS A 41 -8.64 7.03 2.61
CA HIS A 41 -9.58 6.10 3.22
C HIS A 41 -9.86 6.32 4.70
N GLY A 42 -8.94 6.93 5.42
CA GLY A 42 -9.14 7.27 6.83
C GLY A 42 -8.70 6.19 7.81
N ASP A 43 -9.31 6.19 9.00
CA ASP A 43 -8.75 5.52 10.17
C ASP A 43 -8.68 4.00 10.09
N GLU A 44 -9.68 3.35 9.52
CA GLU A 44 -9.71 1.88 9.51
C GLU A 44 -8.54 1.33 8.72
N LEU A 45 -8.36 1.83 7.50
CA LEU A 45 -7.27 1.37 6.65
C LEU A 45 -5.92 1.82 7.20
N SER A 46 -5.89 3.01 7.81
CA SER A 46 -4.67 3.51 8.45
C SER A 46 -4.19 2.55 9.55
N ARG A 47 -5.09 2.08 10.39
CA ARG A 47 -4.72 1.14 11.46
C ARG A 47 -4.22 -0.20 10.91
N MET A 48 -4.68 -0.59 9.74
CA MET A 48 -4.23 -1.84 9.12
C MET A 48 -2.88 -1.71 8.45
N LEU A 49 -2.57 -0.53 7.92
CA LEU A 49 -1.36 -0.31 7.12
C LEU A 49 -0.21 0.30 7.89
N LYS A 50 -0.49 0.99 8.99
CA LYS A 50 0.53 1.72 9.76
C LYS A 50 0.56 1.27 11.21
N THR A 51 1.76 1.35 11.79
CA THR A 51 1.93 1.18 13.23
C THR A 51 1.54 2.47 13.96
N ALA A 52 1.54 2.43 15.29
CA ALA A 52 1.18 3.60 16.10
C ALA A 52 2.10 4.80 15.86
N ASP A 53 3.35 4.56 15.50
CA ASP A 53 4.33 5.62 15.20
C ASP A 53 4.36 6.03 13.72
N GLY A 54 3.42 5.54 12.93
CA GLY A 54 3.26 5.97 11.54
C GLY A 54 4.08 5.21 10.52
N ALA A 55 4.82 4.19 10.93
CA ALA A 55 5.58 3.36 10.01
C ALA A 55 4.67 2.31 9.35
N PRO A 56 5.03 1.79 8.16
CA PRO A 56 4.25 0.69 7.59
C PRO A 56 4.27 -0.54 8.47
N GLN A 57 3.16 -1.27 8.52
CA GLN A 57 3.08 -2.54 9.24
C GLN A 57 3.95 -3.58 8.54
N THR A 58 4.84 -4.21 9.28
CA THR A 58 5.74 -5.22 8.72
C THR A 58 5.02 -6.50 8.29
N THR A 59 3.81 -6.71 8.77
CA THR A 59 2.98 -7.85 8.38
C THR A 59 2.34 -7.66 7.01
N ILE A 60 2.31 -6.44 6.50
CA ILE A 60 1.82 -6.17 5.15
C ILE A 60 3.00 -6.27 4.19
N ILE A 61 2.86 -7.10 3.18
CA ILE A 61 3.94 -7.35 2.22
C ILE A 61 3.65 -6.62 0.92
N PRO A 62 4.49 -5.66 0.52
CA PRO A 62 4.29 -4.98 -0.75
C PRO A 62 4.96 -5.72 -1.90
N PHE A 63 4.23 -5.82 -3.02
CA PHE A 63 4.76 -6.29 -4.29
C PHE A 63 4.68 -5.14 -5.30
N VAL A 64 5.73 -4.95 -6.05
CA VAL A 64 5.72 -4.00 -7.18
C VAL A 64 5.82 -4.84 -8.45
N GLY A 65 4.75 -4.85 -9.25
CA GLY A 65 4.61 -5.83 -10.30
C GLY A 65 4.60 -7.23 -9.67
N ASP A 66 5.50 -8.09 -10.11
CA ASP A 66 5.60 -9.46 -9.60
C ASP A 66 6.66 -9.62 -8.50
N ASP A 67 7.35 -8.53 -8.15
CA ASP A 67 8.49 -8.62 -7.24
C ASP A 67 8.11 -8.15 -5.84
N GLN A 68 8.41 -8.99 -4.85
CA GLN A 68 8.30 -8.57 -3.45
C GLN A 68 9.40 -7.55 -3.16
N VAL A 69 9.02 -6.44 -2.53
CA VAL A 69 9.96 -5.38 -2.19
C VAL A 69 9.89 -5.08 -0.71
N ARG A 70 10.90 -4.39 -0.20
CA ARG A 70 10.89 -3.92 1.18
C ARG A 70 10.26 -2.54 1.24
N TRP A 71 9.65 -2.21 2.38
CA TRP A 71 9.04 -0.90 2.56
C TRP A 71 10.03 0.25 2.38
N ASN A 72 11.30 0.04 2.70
CA ASN A 72 12.34 1.05 2.55
C ASN A 72 13.06 1.00 1.20
N ALA A 73 12.56 0.22 0.25
CA ALA A 73 13.17 0.15 -1.07
C ALA A 73 13.08 1.52 -1.75
N SER A 74 14.21 2.02 -2.23
CA SER A 74 14.23 3.22 -3.04
C SER A 74 13.92 2.87 -4.48
N ASP A 75 13.32 3.82 -5.20
CA ASP A 75 13.02 3.66 -6.63
C ASP A 75 12.09 2.49 -6.97
N ALA A 76 11.28 2.06 -5.98
CA ALA A 76 10.34 0.97 -6.20
C ALA A 76 9.17 1.38 -7.08
N LEU A 77 8.79 2.65 -7.05
CA LEU A 77 7.63 3.15 -7.78
C LEU A 77 8.03 3.81 -9.09
N ARG A 78 7.22 3.60 -10.11
CA ARG A 78 7.36 4.26 -11.40
C ARG A 78 5.99 4.37 -12.03
N ASP A 79 5.86 5.25 -13.01
CA ASP A 79 4.59 5.49 -13.67
C ASP A 79 4.04 4.20 -14.28
N GLY A 80 2.76 3.95 -14.03
CA GLY A 80 2.07 2.78 -14.56
C GLY A 80 2.25 1.49 -13.79
N VAL A 81 3.05 1.50 -12.69
CA VAL A 81 3.29 0.28 -11.93
C VAL A 81 2.06 -0.10 -11.10
N THR A 82 1.92 -1.39 -10.84
CA THR A 82 0.91 -1.91 -9.90
C THR A 82 1.59 -2.35 -8.62
N VAL A 83 1.10 -1.84 -7.50
CA VAL A 83 1.55 -2.24 -6.17
C VAL A 83 0.46 -3.08 -5.54
N THR A 84 0.79 -4.32 -5.20
CA THR A 84 -0.12 -5.21 -4.49
C THR A 84 0.25 -5.24 -3.02
N LEU A 85 -0.71 -4.98 -2.15
CA LEU A 85 -0.52 -5.04 -0.71
C LEU A 85 -1.11 -6.35 -0.22
N LEU A 86 -0.24 -7.24 0.22
CA LEU A 86 -0.63 -8.57 0.67
C LEU A 86 -0.78 -8.56 2.18
N ALA A 87 -2.02 -8.71 2.64
CA ALA A 87 -2.29 -8.83 4.07
C ALA A 87 -2.13 -10.28 4.49
N PRO A 88 -1.67 -10.52 5.73
CA PRO A 88 -1.61 -11.89 6.23
C PRO A 88 -3.03 -12.44 6.32
N ILE A 89 -3.18 -13.71 5.99
CA ILE A 89 -4.42 -14.41 6.27
C ILE A 89 -4.43 -14.64 7.77
N SER A 90 -5.31 -13.95 8.46
CA SER A 90 -5.40 -14.18 9.89
C SER A 90 -6.02 -15.55 10.08
N GLY A 91 -5.25 -16.47 10.59
CA GLY A 91 -5.72 -17.80 10.91
C GLY A 91 -6.58 -17.85 12.14
N GLY A 92 -6.89 -16.73 12.64
CA GLY A 92 -7.71 -16.67 13.85
C GLY A 92 -8.39 -15.39 13.90
#